data_846168e119e2979f7a7b3715f4e9bd6b
#
_entry.id   846168e119e2979f7a7b3715f4e9bd6b
#
_cell.length_a   1.000
_cell.length_b   1.000
_cell.length_c   1.000
_cell.angle_alpha   90.00
_cell.angle_beta   90.00
_cell.angle_gamma   90.00
#
_symmetry.space_group_name_H-M   'P 1'
#
loop_
_entity.id
_entity.type
_entity.pdbx_description
1 polymer ?
#
loop_
_entity_poly.entity_id
_entity_poly.type
_entity_poly.pdbx_seq_one_letter_code
_entity_poly.pdbx_strand_id
1 'polypeptide(L)'
;MVDVVPKKEKLKVLNQAQELDIKLTIIESKEEWLDRYFRLTKVLWENRDAHTQWAVIIDDDTFFPSMSNLVERLATYDATKPYYIGAPTENWGQMNIFSFMAYGGAGIFLSLPLLQQMNEVYDVCYAFKDHGDKRISQCIYQHTTTKLTWERGLFQVDFGGDVTGFFESGRPLPLSIHHWKSWYDVDVVALGRAAAVCGDDCQLRRWRISDRWYFINGFSLVQYSSPMNDMLGMEQTWDPSDWAREQGYAFSLGPLRPKDEKKVSFRMKSAVLEGQRLRQIYVHEPDSGSPRILEVVWSVTDE
;
A
#
# COMPACT_ATOMS: atom_id res chain seq x y z
N MET A 1 2.69 -16.43 -6.67
CA MET A 1 2.25 -17.86 -6.76
C MET A 1 0.79 -17.95 -6.34
N VAL A 2 0.02 -18.83 -6.96
CA VAL A 2 -1.44 -18.96 -6.77
C VAL A 2 -1.82 -20.43 -6.62
N ASP A 3 -3.04 -20.69 -6.11
CA ASP A 3 -3.65 -22.03 -6.22
C ASP A 3 -3.92 -22.39 -7.69
N VAL A 4 -4.41 -23.60 -7.94
CA VAL A 4 -4.75 -24.02 -9.30
C VAL A 4 -5.84 -23.10 -9.87
N VAL A 5 -5.52 -22.39 -10.95
CA VAL A 5 -6.42 -21.41 -11.59
C VAL A 5 -7.05 -22.00 -12.84
N PRO A 6 -8.36 -21.80 -13.08
CA PRO A 6 -8.99 -22.21 -14.32
C PRO A 6 -8.26 -21.66 -15.56
N LYS A 7 -8.03 -22.53 -16.56
CA LYS A 7 -7.25 -22.17 -17.76
C LYS A 7 -7.76 -20.90 -18.45
N LYS A 8 -9.08 -20.66 -18.47
CA LYS A 8 -9.70 -19.48 -19.08
C LYS A 8 -9.32 -18.20 -18.34
N GLU A 9 -9.29 -18.22 -17.01
CA GLU A 9 -8.90 -17.08 -16.19
C GLU A 9 -7.42 -16.79 -16.33
N LYS A 10 -6.58 -17.83 -16.30
CA LYS A 10 -5.15 -17.71 -16.52
C LYS A 10 -4.83 -17.03 -17.86
N LEU A 11 -5.49 -17.47 -18.95
CA LEU A 11 -5.31 -16.86 -20.28
C LEU A 11 -5.76 -15.39 -20.31
N LYS A 12 -6.88 -15.06 -19.66
CA LYS A 12 -7.36 -13.69 -19.58
C LYS A 12 -6.33 -12.76 -18.92
N VAL A 13 -5.78 -13.15 -17.78
CA VAL A 13 -4.80 -12.35 -17.05
C VAL A 13 -3.48 -12.21 -17.81
N LEU A 14 -3.01 -13.29 -18.47
CA LEU A 14 -1.81 -13.24 -19.29
C LEU A 14 -1.97 -12.31 -20.50
N ASN A 15 -3.14 -12.33 -21.17
CA ASN A 15 -3.42 -11.42 -22.27
C ASN A 15 -3.44 -9.95 -21.81
N GLN A 16 -4.09 -9.66 -20.69
CA GLN A 16 -4.10 -8.33 -20.12
C GLN A 16 -2.70 -7.81 -19.76
N ALA A 17 -1.86 -8.68 -19.18
CA ALA A 17 -0.48 -8.34 -18.88
C ALA A 17 0.32 -8.04 -20.16
N GLN A 18 0.11 -8.83 -21.21
CA GLN A 18 0.77 -8.63 -22.52
C GLN A 18 0.33 -7.31 -23.17
N GLU A 19 -0.97 -6.95 -23.12
CA GLU A 19 -1.49 -5.67 -23.63
C GLU A 19 -0.85 -4.46 -22.92
N LEU A 20 -0.41 -4.62 -21.68
CA LEU A 20 0.24 -3.60 -20.86
C LEU A 20 1.78 -3.70 -20.89
N ASP A 21 2.36 -4.53 -21.75
CA ASP A 21 3.80 -4.82 -21.83
C ASP A 21 4.40 -5.30 -20.49
N ILE A 22 3.60 -6.03 -19.70
CA ILE A 22 4.01 -6.60 -18.42
C ILE A 22 4.43 -8.06 -18.62
N LYS A 23 5.68 -8.40 -18.29
CA LYS A 23 6.16 -9.78 -18.26
C LYS A 23 5.57 -10.50 -17.04
N LEU A 24 4.50 -11.26 -17.23
CA LEU A 24 3.81 -12.00 -16.19
C LEU A 24 4.08 -13.50 -16.29
N THR A 25 4.47 -14.12 -15.17
CA THR A 25 4.57 -15.57 -15.01
C THR A 25 3.65 -16.03 -13.90
N ILE A 26 2.74 -16.96 -14.19
CA ILE A 26 1.83 -17.55 -13.20
C ILE A 26 2.38 -18.91 -12.79
N ILE A 27 2.73 -19.04 -11.51
CA ILE A 27 3.24 -20.27 -10.92
C ILE A 27 2.17 -20.83 -9.99
N GLU A 28 1.64 -22.00 -10.36
CA GLU A 28 0.67 -22.73 -9.55
C GLU A 28 1.39 -23.59 -8.52
N SER A 29 0.87 -23.67 -7.30
CA SER A 29 1.41 -24.50 -6.23
C SER A 29 0.29 -25.08 -5.39
N LYS A 30 0.45 -26.35 -4.98
CA LYS A 30 -0.42 -27.03 -4.02
C LYS A 30 0.12 -26.97 -2.58
N GLU A 31 1.24 -26.30 -2.37
CA GLU A 31 1.80 -26.12 -1.04
C GLU A 31 0.85 -25.28 -0.17
N GLU A 32 0.91 -25.50 1.13
CA GLU A 32 0.22 -24.67 2.10
C GLU A 32 0.65 -23.20 1.95
N TRP A 33 -0.25 -22.28 2.28
CA TRP A 33 -0.05 -20.84 2.05
C TRP A 33 1.28 -20.32 2.65
N LEU A 34 1.61 -20.72 3.86
CA LEU A 34 2.84 -20.29 4.53
C LEU A 34 4.12 -20.77 3.82
N ASP A 35 4.12 -22.00 3.34
CA ASP A 35 5.25 -22.58 2.61
C ASP A 35 5.38 -21.93 1.23
N ARG A 36 4.26 -21.74 0.56
CA ARG A 36 4.17 -21.06 -0.75
C ARG A 36 4.68 -19.62 -0.68
N TYR A 37 4.38 -18.90 0.41
CA TYR A 37 4.84 -17.53 0.61
C TYR A 37 6.37 -17.46 0.73
N PHE A 38 6.97 -18.29 1.59
CA PHE A 38 8.43 -18.33 1.73
C PHE A 38 9.13 -18.81 0.45
N ARG A 39 8.52 -19.75 -0.30
CA ARG A 39 9.03 -20.22 -1.59
C ARG A 39 9.21 -19.11 -2.61
N LEU A 40 8.48 -18.00 -2.51
CA LEU A 40 8.69 -16.85 -3.39
C LEU A 40 10.14 -16.37 -3.41
N THR A 41 10.87 -16.46 -2.30
CA THR A 41 12.29 -16.10 -2.27
C THR A 41 13.13 -16.94 -3.24
N LYS A 42 12.89 -18.26 -3.30
CA LYS A 42 13.55 -19.16 -4.24
C LYS A 42 13.12 -18.91 -5.69
N VAL A 43 11.82 -18.73 -5.91
CA VAL A 43 11.27 -18.44 -7.23
C VAL A 43 11.86 -17.15 -7.80
N LEU A 44 11.97 -16.10 -7.00
CA LEU A 44 12.57 -14.84 -7.41
C LEU A 44 14.07 -14.99 -7.71
N TRP A 45 14.79 -15.77 -6.92
CA TRP A 45 16.19 -16.10 -7.21
C TRP A 45 16.35 -16.86 -8.53
N GLU A 46 15.51 -17.86 -8.79
CA GLU A 46 15.57 -18.69 -10.01
C GLU A 46 15.17 -17.92 -11.28
N ASN A 47 14.31 -16.91 -11.16
CA ASN A 47 13.82 -16.11 -12.28
C ASN A 47 14.52 -14.77 -12.47
N ARG A 48 15.59 -14.47 -11.71
CA ARG A 48 16.39 -13.26 -11.90
C ARG A 48 17.14 -13.28 -13.22
N ASP A 49 17.49 -12.12 -13.71
CA ASP A 49 18.38 -11.92 -14.85
C ASP A 49 19.60 -11.06 -14.49
N ALA A 50 20.43 -10.73 -15.49
CA ALA A 50 21.64 -9.94 -15.29
C ALA A 50 21.39 -8.48 -14.87
N HIS A 51 20.16 -7.97 -15.01
CA HIS A 51 19.78 -6.60 -14.68
C HIS A 51 18.97 -6.51 -13.38
N THR A 52 18.61 -7.65 -12.80
CA THR A 52 17.84 -7.70 -11.57
C THR A 52 18.63 -7.11 -10.41
N GLN A 53 18.13 -6.05 -9.80
CA GLN A 53 18.70 -5.43 -8.60
C GLN A 53 17.90 -5.76 -7.34
N TRP A 54 16.58 -5.85 -7.47
CA TRP A 54 15.64 -6.02 -6.36
C TRP A 54 14.68 -7.17 -6.64
N ALA A 55 14.43 -7.97 -5.63
CA ALA A 55 13.33 -8.92 -5.56
C ALA A 55 12.27 -8.36 -4.61
N VAL A 56 11.02 -8.34 -5.03
CA VAL A 56 9.93 -7.76 -4.24
C VAL A 56 8.86 -8.81 -3.99
N ILE A 57 8.45 -8.97 -2.73
CA ILE A 57 7.36 -9.84 -2.32
C ILE A 57 6.25 -8.93 -1.78
N ILE A 58 5.04 -9.13 -2.27
CA ILE A 58 3.84 -8.37 -1.89
C ILE A 58 2.65 -9.30 -1.75
N ASP A 59 1.62 -8.82 -1.06
CA ASP A 59 0.32 -9.45 -1.01
C ASP A 59 -0.53 -9.04 -2.24
N ASP A 60 -1.59 -9.77 -2.53
CA ASP A 60 -2.41 -9.56 -3.73
C ASP A 60 -3.35 -8.34 -3.63
N ASP A 61 -3.34 -7.66 -2.49
CA ASP A 61 -4.01 -6.39 -2.23
C ASP A 61 -3.05 -5.26 -1.81
N THR A 62 -1.79 -5.35 -2.24
CA THR A 62 -0.83 -4.24 -2.21
C THR A 62 -0.99 -3.36 -3.44
N PHE A 63 -0.98 -2.05 -3.26
CA PHE A 63 -1.04 -1.06 -4.32
C PHE A 63 0.12 -0.08 -4.22
N PHE A 64 0.77 0.19 -5.35
CA PHE A 64 1.81 1.22 -5.49
C PHE A 64 1.23 2.43 -6.23
N PRO A 65 0.94 3.55 -5.55
CA PRO A 65 0.33 4.72 -6.19
C PRO A 65 1.18 5.32 -7.32
N SER A 66 2.51 5.28 -7.19
CA SER A 66 3.46 5.73 -8.20
C SER A 66 4.64 4.78 -8.29
N MET A 67 4.76 4.10 -9.43
CA MET A 67 5.93 3.25 -9.70
C MET A 67 7.20 4.07 -9.91
N SER A 68 7.10 5.29 -10.47
CA SER A 68 8.25 6.18 -10.61
C SER A 68 8.82 6.59 -9.25
N ASN A 69 7.97 7.03 -8.32
CA ASN A 69 8.41 7.39 -6.97
C ASN A 69 9.04 6.20 -6.23
N LEU A 70 8.48 4.99 -6.41
CA LEU A 70 9.05 3.78 -5.83
C LEU A 70 10.44 3.48 -6.41
N VAL A 71 10.60 3.54 -7.73
CA VAL A 71 11.88 3.28 -8.42
C VAL A 71 12.92 4.33 -8.03
N GLU A 72 12.56 5.62 -8.02
CA GLU A 72 13.44 6.70 -7.58
C GLU A 72 13.87 6.51 -6.14
N ARG A 73 12.95 6.09 -5.26
CA ARG A 73 13.28 5.79 -3.87
C ARG A 73 14.24 4.61 -3.74
N LEU A 74 14.01 3.52 -4.45
CA LEU A 74 14.91 2.36 -4.46
C LEU A 74 16.30 2.71 -5.03
N ALA A 75 16.38 3.62 -5.99
CA ALA A 75 17.65 4.09 -6.56
C ALA A 75 18.53 4.85 -5.55
N THR A 76 17.99 5.29 -4.41
CA THR A 76 18.80 5.89 -3.34
C THR A 76 19.58 4.86 -2.52
N TYR A 77 19.30 3.57 -2.68
CA TYR A 77 20.01 2.48 -2.01
C TYR A 77 21.04 1.84 -2.96
N ASP A 78 22.19 1.47 -2.44
CA ASP A 78 23.22 0.75 -3.18
C ASP A 78 22.85 -0.73 -3.33
N ALA A 79 22.19 -1.09 -4.43
CA ALA A 79 21.69 -2.45 -4.68
C ALA A 79 22.79 -3.53 -4.75
N THR A 80 24.09 -3.13 -4.77
CA THR A 80 25.22 -4.06 -4.70
C THR A 80 25.52 -4.57 -3.28
N LYS A 81 24.85 -3.99 -2.27
CA LYS A 81 24.93 -4.38 -0.86
C LYS A 81 23.71 -5.15 -0.41
N PRO A 82 23.81 -5.98 0.63
CA PRO A 82 22.64 -6.70 1.16
C PRO A 82 21.70 -5.75 1.89
N TYR A 83 20.47 -5.60 1.38
CA TYR A 83 19.39 -4.82 1.96
C TYR A 83 18.12 -5.65 2.15
N TYR A 84 17.52 -5.52 3.32
CA TYR A 84 16.19 -5.94 3.68
C TYR A 84 15.36 -4.70 3.96
N ILE A 85 14.60 -4.22 2.96
CA ILE A 85 13.80 -2.99 3.05
C ILE A 85 12.32 -3.36 3.17
N GLY A 86 11.59 -2.65 4.01
CA GLY A 86 10.17 -2.81 4.21
C GLY A 86 9.67 -1.92 5.33
N ALA A 87 8.44 -2.12 5.75
CA ALA A 87 7.86 -1.43 6.90
C ALA A 87 7.32 -2.43 7.93
N PRO A 88 7.42 -2.14 9.22
CA PRO A 88 6.63 -2.85 10.23
C PRO A 88 5.15 -2.46 10.09
N THR A 89 4.26 -3.25 10.71
CA THR A 89 2.86 -2.87 10.88
C THR A 89 2.74 -1.60 11.72
N GLU A 90 1.69 -0.82 11.47
CA GLU A 90 1.32 0.33 12.30
C GLU A 90 0.67 -0.12 13.61
N ASN A 91 0.18 -1.35 13.67
CA ASN A 91 -0.47 -1.92 14.85
C ASN A 91 0.57 -2.45 15.84
N TRP A 92 0.75 -1.73 16.96
CA TRP A 92 1.69 -2.11 18.01
C TRP A 92 1.43 -3.51 18.60
N GLY A 93 0.17 -3.91 18.70
CA GLY A 93 -0.21 -5.24 19.18
C GLY A 93 0.31 -6.34 18.26
N GLN A 94 0.13 -6.18 16.95
CA GLN A 94 0.67 -7.13 15.96
C GLN A 94 2.20 -7.13 15.96
N MET A 95 2.84 -5.97 16.05
CA MET A 95 4.28 -5.88 16.12
C MET A 95 4.86 -6.62 17.35
N ASN A 96 4.16 -6.61 18.50
CA ASN A 96 4.56 -7.37 19.68
C ASN A 96 4.43 -8.89 19.48
N ILE A 97 3.47 -9.35 18.67
CA ILE A 97 3.26 -10.78 18.38
C ILE A 97 4.24 -11.27 17.32
N PHE A 98 4.41 -10.54 16.22
CA PHE A 98 5.13 -11.00 15.04
C PHE A 98 6.55 -10.44 14.93
N SER A 99 6.93 -9.48 15.75
CA SER A 99 8.22 -8.81 15.78
C SER A 99 8.39 -7.61 14.86
N PHE A 100 9.51 -6.91 15.04
CA PHE A 100 9.92 -5.80 14.19
C PHE A 100 10.56 -6.33 12.90
N MET A 101 9.75 -6.43 11.86
CA MET A 101 10.12 -6.99 10.56
C MET A 101 9.44 -6.22 9.42
N ALA A 102 9.78 -6.51 8.17
CA ALA A 102 8.99 -6.08 7.03
C ALA A 102 7.75 -6.97 6.91
N TYR A 103 6.59 -6.36 6.89
CA TYR A 103 5.31 -7.02 6.66
C TYR A 103 5.01 -7.09 5.16
N GLY A 104 4.47 -8.23 4.74
CA GLY A 104 4.30 -8.55 3.33
C GLY A 104 3.41 -7.61 2.56
N GLY A 105 2.32 -7.17 3.17
CA GLY A 105 1.39 -6.26 2.52
C GLY A 105 1.95 -4.85 2.28
N ALA A 106 2.87 -4.37 3.15
CA ALA A 106 3.62 -3.14 2.87
C ALA A 106 4.63 -3.30 1.74
N GLY A 107 5.04 -4.54 1.48
CA GLY A 107 6.09 -4.92 0.55
C GLY A 107 7.43 -5.23 1.22
N ILE A 108 8.01 -6.36 0.83
CA ILE A 108 9.34 -6.81 1.24
C ILE A 108 10.28 -6.67 0.06
N PHE A 109 11.27 -5.81 0.17
CA PHE A 109 12.26 -5.56 -0.88
C PHE A 109 13.60 -6.14 -0.45
N LEU A 110 14.11 -7.07 -1.24
CA LEU A 110 15.38 -7.77 -1.02
C LEU A 110 16.33 -7.40 -2.15
N SER A 111 17.50 -6.85 -1.81
CA SER A 111 18.54 -6.68 -2.83
C SER A 111 19.06 -8.04 -3.30
N LEU A 112 19.56 -8.09 -4.52
CA LEU A 112 20.05 -9.34 -5.10
C LEU A 112 21.14 -10.02 -4.23
N PRO A 113 22.13 -9.31 -3.62
CA PRO A 113 23.09 -9.93 -2.71
C PRO A 113 22.46 -10.57 -1.48
N LEU A 114 21.42 -9.96 -0.90
CA LEU A 114 20.71 -10.57 0.23
C LEU A 114 19.91 -11.81 -0.22
N LEU A 115 19.23 -11.72 -1.35
CA LEU A 115 18.47 -12.85 -1.90
C LEU A 115 19.39 -14.04 -2.19
N GLN A 116 20.65 -13.80 -2.65
CA GLN A 116 21.66 -14.82 -2.81
C GLN A 116 21.99 -15.50 -1.48
N GLN A 117 22.29 -14.72 -0.43
CA GLN A 117 22.56 -15.27 0.91
C GLN A 117 21.41 -16.13 1.42
N MET A 118 20.16 -15.69 1.20
CA MET A 118 18.98 -16.47 1.58
C MET A 118 18.84 -17.77 0.78
N ASN A 119 19.18 -17.74 -0.51
CA ASN A 119 19.14 -18.94 -1.33
C ASN A 119 20.17 -20.00 -0.88
N GLU A 120 21.34 -19.59 -0.39
CA GLU A 120 22.39 -20.49 0.12
C GLU A 120 21.92 -21.26 1.38
N VAL A 121 21.01 -20.69 2.16
CA VAL A 121 20.46 -21.29 3.39
C VAL A 121 18.98 -21.67 3.27
N TYR A 122 18.45 -21.70 2.04
CA TYR A 122 17.02 -21.86 1.78
C TYR A 122 16.41 -23.06 2.50
N ASP A 123 17.01 -24.25 2.38
CA ASP A 123 16.46 -25.49 2.92
C ASP A 123 16.38 -25.47 4.47
N VAL A 124 17.33 -24.80 5.12
CA VAL A 124 17.32 -24.60 6.58
C VAL A 124 16.17 -23.68 6.98
N CYS A 125 16.01 -22.57 6.28
CA CYS A 125 14.96 -21.59 6.55
C CYS A 125 13.56 -22.11 6.17
N TYR A 126 13.46 -22.95 5.16
CA TYR A 126 12.20 -23.58 4.75
C TYR A 126 11.59 -24.46 5.85
N ALA A 127 12.43 -25.01 6.73
CA ALA A 127 11.98 -25.82 7.86
C ALA A 127 11.35 -25.01 9.01
N PHE A 128 11.47 -23.68 9.02
CA PHE A 128 10.83 -22.83 10.02
C PHE A 128 9.28 -22.91 9.90
N LYS A 129 8.59 -22.92 11.04
CA LYS A 129 7.14 -23.14 11.11
C LYS A 129 6.34 -21.87 11.44
N ASP A 130 6.84 -20.72 11.01
CA ASP A 130 6.20 -19.42 11.22
C ASP A 130 5.45 -18.89 9.97
N HIS A 131 4.76 -17.78 10.12
CA HIS A 131 4.14 -17.05 9.02
C HIS A 131 5.16 -16.70 7.93
N GLY A 132 4.70 -16.52 6.67
CA GLY A 132 5.58 -16.38 5.53
C GLY A 132 6.58 -15.22 5.64
N ASP A 133 6.12 -14.01 5.93
CA ASP A 133 6.95 -12.82 6.14
C ASP A 133 7.82 -12.91 7.41
N LYS A 134 7.29 -13.48 8.49
CA LYS A 134 8.06 -13.76 9.69
C LYS A 134 9.15 -14.81 9.42
N ARG A 135 8.87 -15.84 8.64
CA ARG A 135 9.88 -16.84 8.23
C ARG A 135 11.01 -16.18 7.41
N ILE A 136 10.67 -15.24 6.52
CA ILE A 136 11.65 -14.44 5.77
C ILE A 136 12.54 -13.67 6.74
N SER A 137 11.95 -12.94 7.68
CA SER A 137 12.70 -12.14 8.65
C SER A 137 13.59 -12.99 9.56
N GLN A 138 13.09 -14.13 10.04
CA GLN A 138 13.87 -15.08 10.84
C GLN A 138 15.05 -15.64 10.07
N CYS A 139 14.85 -16.01 8.81
CA CYS A 139 15.92 -16.48 7.94
C CYS A 139 17.03 -15.43 7.83
N ILE A 140 16.66 -14.18 7.52
CA ILE A 140 17.61 -13.07 7.41
C ILE A 140 18.35 -12.84 8.73
N TYR A 141 17.63 -12.74 9.85
CA TYR A 141 18.23 -12.41 11.15
C TYR A 141 19.11 -13.51 11.74
N GLN A 142 18.81 -14.77 11.43
CA GLN A 142 19.59 -15.93 11.94
C GLN A 142 20.79 -16.26 11.08
N HIS A 143 20.73 -16.01 9.76
CA HIS A 143 21.74 -16.47 8.82
C HIS A 143 22.49 -15.35 8.11
N THR A 144 22.14 -14.08 8.38
CA THR A 144 22.86 -12.92 7.81
C THR A 144 23.11 -11.86 8.89
N THR A 145 23.90 -10.85 8.57
CA THR A 145 24.10 -9.67 9.42
C THR A 145 23.15 -8.53 9.07
N THR A 146 22.31 -8.71 8.04
CA THR A 146 21.38 -7.68 7.54
C THR A 146 20.23 -7.46 8.52
N LYS A 147 19.87 -6.20 8.73
CA LYS A 147 18.74 -5.78 9.57
C LYS A 147 17.70 -5.07 8.72
N LEU A 148 16.48 -4.96 9.24
CA LEU A 148 15.42 -4.20 8.58
C LEU A 148 15.85 -2.75 8.38
N THR A 149 15.81 -2.32 7.12
CA THR A 149 15.82 -0.90 6.74
C THR A 149 14.37 -0.45 6.63
N TRP A 150 13.88 0.24 7.65
CA TRP A 150 12.51 0.72 7.66
C TRP A 150 12.30 1.87 6.67
N GLU A 151 11.61 1.58 5.57
CA GLU A 151 11.17 2.58 4.60
C GLU A 151 9.84 3.21 5.03
N ARG A 152 9.88 4.50 5.37
CA ARG A 152 8.75 5.23 5.97
C ARG A 152 7.59 5.51 5.00
N GLY A 153 7.83 5.35 3.71
CA GLY A 153 6.80 5.51 2.67
C GLY A 153 5.96 4.25 2.42
N LEU A 154 6.35 3.10 2.99
CA LEU A 154 5.62 1.84 2.86
C LEU A 154 4.65 1.69 4.04
N PHE A 155 3.40 1.25 3.76
CA PHE A 155 2.35 1.14 4.77
C PHE A 155 1.62 -0.19 4.70
N GLN A 156 1.63 -0.91 5.83
CA GLN A 156 0.88 -2.16 6.02
C GLN A 156 -0.62 -1.89 6.18
N VAL A 157 -0.97 -0.77 6.80
CA VAL A 157 -2.35 -0.30 7.05
C VAL A 157 -3.19 -1.30 7.85
N ASP A 158 -2.61 -1.87 8.89
CA ASP A 158 -3.29 -2.81 9.80
C ASP A 158 -4.24 -2.07 10.76
N PHE A 159 -5.20 -1.32 10.20
CA PHE A 159 -6.26 -0.64 10.94
C PHE A 159 -7.59 -1.37 10.72
N GLY A 160 -8.34 -1.62 11.76
CA GLY A 160 -9.71 -2.11 11.64
C GLY A 160 -10.70 -0.98 11.30
N GLY A 161 -11.64 -1.22 10.40
CA GLY A 161 -12.76 -0.31 10.16
C GLY A 161 -12.46 0.89 9.27
N ASP A 162 -12.77 2.11 9.73
CA ASP A 162 -12.70 3.32 8.92
C ASP A 162 -11.27 3.89 8.83
N VAL A 163 -10.66 3.84 7.66
CA VAL A 163 -9.30 4.36 7.39
C VAL A 163 -9.27 5.71 6.69
N THR A 164 -10.40 6.43 6.64
CA THR A 164 -10.49 7.73 5.96
C THR A 164 -9.47 8.73 6.48
N GLY A 165 -9.19 8.73 7.78
CA GLY A 165 -8.20 9.62 8.37
C GLY A 165 -6.79 9.44 7.83
N PHE A 166 -6.40 8.21 7.46
CA PHE A 166 -5.12 7.94 6.80
C PHE A 166 -5.06 8.61 5.42
N PHE A 167 -6.06 8.38 4.58
CA PHE A 167 -6.12 8.94 3.23
C PHE A 167 -6.32 10.46 3.22
N GLU A 168 -7.04 11.01 4.20
CA GLU A 168 -7.35 12.44 4.33
C GLU A 168 -6.24 13.25 5.05
N SER A 169 -5.19 12.60 5.51
CA SER A 169 -4.16 13.22 6.35
C SER A 169 -3.31 14.29 5.65
N GLY A 170 -3.25 14.27 4.31
CA GLY A 170 -2.38 15.17 3.54
C GLY A 170 -0.90 14.85 3.65
N ARG A 171 -0.57 13.61 4.04
CA ARG A 171 0.81 13.10 4.04
C ARG A 171 1.38 13.05 2.62
N PRO A 172 2.70 12.97 2.47
CA PRO A 172 3.31 12.64 1.18
C PRO A 172 2.69 11.37 0.59
N LEU A 173 2.63 11.28 -0.73
CA LEU A 173 2.09 10.11 -1.41
C LEU A 173 2.79 8.84 -0.91
N PRO A 174 2.07 7.85 -0.38
CA PRO A 174 2.66 6.59 0.03
C PRO A 174 3.36 5.88 -1.14
N LEU A 175 4.46 5.18 -0.85
CA LEU A 175 5.08 4.28 -1.83
C LEU A 175 4.26 3.01 -2.01
N SER A 176 3.66 2.50 -0.92
CA SER A 176 2.72 1.37 -0.96
C SER A 176 1.58 1.55 0.03
N ILE A 177 0.42 0.96 -0.30
CA ILE A 177 -0.77 0.89 0.54
C ILE A 177 -1.33 -0.53 0.44
N HIS A 178 -1.60 -1.15 1.59
CA HIS A 178 -2.16 -2.49 1.68
C HIS A 178 -3.65 -2.46 2.07
N HIS A 179 -4.34 -3.59 2.02
CA HIS A 179 -5.75 -3.82 2.39
C HIS A 179 -6.80 -3.01 1.61
N TRP A 180 -6.44 -2.41 0.47
CA TRP A 180 -7.37 -1.57 -0.29
C TRP A 180 -8.64 -2.30 -0.78
N LYS A 181 -8.60 -3.61 -0.93
CA LYS A 181 -9.76 -4.43 -1.38
C LYS A 181 -10.26 -5.41 -0.33
N SER A 182 -9.51 -5.64 0.75
CA SER A 182 -9.83 -6.69 1.73
C SER A 182 -10.51 -6.17 2.98
N TRP A 183 -10.03 -5.07 3.56
CA TRP A 183 -10.56 -4.51 4.81
C TRP A 183 -11.36 -3.23 4.61
N TYR A 184 -11.04 -2.48 3.58
CA TYR A 184 -11.75 -1.25 3.22
C TYR A 184 -11.79 -1.12 1.70
N ASP A 185 -12.89 -0.58 1.21
CA ASP A 185 -13.14 -0.48 -0.23
C ASP A 185 -12.63 0.87 -0.75
N VAL A 186 -11.50 0.82 -1.45
CA VAL A 186 -10.94 1.97 -2.19
C VAL A 186 -10.74 1.58 -3.64
N ASP A 187 -11.38 2.27 -4.56
CA ASP A 187 -11.12 2.10 -5.99
C ASP A 187 -9.76 2.71 -6.36
N VAL A 188 -8.70 1.91 -6.21
CA VAL A 188 -7.32 2.34 -6.51
C VAL A 188 -7.12 2.61 -8.01
N VAL A 189 -7.93 2.02 -8.89
CA VAL A 189 -7.88 2.31 -10.34
C VAL A 189 -8.42 3.71 -10.62
N ALA A 190 -9.56 4.06 -10.01
CA ALA A 190 -10.12 5.40 -10.12
C ALA A 190 -9.22 6.44 -9.43
N LEU A 191 -8.61 6.09 -8.30
CA LEU A 191 -7.62 6.92 -7.61
C LEU A 191 -6.41 7.20 -8.52
N GLY A 192 -5.86 6.17 -9.14
CA GLY A 192 -4.71 6.31 -10.05
C GLY A 192 -4.99 7.20 -11.26
N ARG A 193 -6.25 7.29 -11.73
CA ARG A 193 -6.64 8.21 -12.81
C ARG A 193 -6.43 9.69 -12.46
N ALA A 194 -6.38 10.02 -11.17
CA ALA A 194 -6.07 11.38 -10.73
C ALA A 194 -4.69 11.86 -11.23
N ALA A 195 -3.74 10.94 -11.39
CA ALA A 195 -2.42 11.25 -11.94
C ALA A 195 -2.43 11.74 -13.39
N ALA A 196 -3.45 11.35 -14.17
CA ALA A 196 -3.52 11.66 -15.61
C ALA A 196 -3.59 13.16 -15.93
N VAL A 197 -3.98 14.01 -14.98
CA VAL A 197 -4.13 15.47 -15.19
C VAL A 197 -3.07 16.31 -14.51
N CYS A 198 -2.40 15.81 -13.46
CA CYS A 198 -1.46 16.61 -12.70
C CYS A 198 -0.25 15.79 -12.17
N GLY A 199 -0.02 14.60 -12.73
CA GLY A 199 1.08 13.73 -12.35
C GLY A 199 0.82 12.93 -11.07
N ASP A 200 1.75 12.02 -10.75
CA ASP A 200 1.63 11.08 -9.66
C ASP A 200 1.47 11.78 -8.29
N ASP A 201 2.23 12.84 -8.05
CA ASP A 201 2.20 13.61 -6.80
C ASP A 201 0.85 14.30 -6.52
N CYS A 202 -0.05 14.30 -7.50
CA CYS A 202 -1.38 14.82 -7.37
C CYS A 202 -2.35 13.83 -6.71
N GLN A 203 -2.04 12.55 -6.69
CA GLN A 203 -2.83 11.53 -6.03
C GLN A 203 -2.80 11.75 -4.52
N LEU A 204 -3.97 11.65 -3.88
CA LEU A 204 -4.15 11.88 -2.43
C LEU A 204 -3.64 13.24 -1.94
N ARG A 205 -3.28 14.14 -2.85
CA ARG A 205 -2.89 15.50 -2.47
C ARG A 205 -4.09 16.21 -1.86
N ARG A 206 -3.85 16.83 -0.71
CA ARG A 206 -4.87 17.57 0.03
C ARG A 206 -4.78 19.05 -0.27
N TRP A 207 -5.91 19.63 -0.72
CA TRP A 207 -6.08 21.07 -0.88
C TRP A 207 -7.08 21.61 0.12
N ARG A 208 -6.73 22.70 0.78
CA ARG A 208 -7.65 23.47 1.61
C ARG A 208 -8.45 24.41 0.72
N ILE A 209 -9.78 24.20 0.65
CA ILE A 209 -10.71 25.06 -0.10
C ILE A 209 -11.15 26.23 0.77
N SER A 210 -11.40 25.97 2.05
CA SER A 210 -11.75 26.97 3.06
C SER A 210 -11.35 26.48 4.44
N ASP A 211 -11.72 27.21 5.50
CA ASP A 211 -11.33 26.88 6.88
C ASP A 211 -11.78 25.49 7.34
N ARG A 212 -12.81 24.94 6.70
CA ARG A 212 -13.36 23.62 7.05
C ARG A 212 -13.44 22.64 5.89
N TRP A 213 -13.26 23.10 4.65
CA TRP A 213 -13.38 22.25 3.47
C TRP A 213 -12.01 21.87 2.91
N TYR A 214 -11.83 20.57 2.74
CA TYR A 214 -10.63 19.99 2.18
C TYR A 214 -10.97 19.03 1.05
N PHE A 215 -10.20 19.10 -0.01
CA PHE A 215 -10.29 18.19 -1.15
C PHE A 215 -9.06 17.30 -1.18
N ILE A 216 -9.29 15.99 -1.19
CA ILE A 216 -8.26 14.96 -1.30
C ILE A 216 -8.46 14.29 -2.64
N ASN A 217 -7.58 14.61 -3.60
CA ASN A 217 -7.75 14.20 -4.98
C ASN A 217 -7.73 12.68 -5.14
N GLY A 218 -8.74 12.16 -5.82
CA GLY A 218 -8.91 10.72 -6.02
C GLY A 218 -9.52 9.98 -4.83
N PHE A 219 -9.88 10.68 -3.73
CA PHE A 219 -10.40 10.01 -2.54
C PHE A 219 -11.66 10.63 -1.96
N SER A 220 -11.59 11.87 -1.45
CA SER A 220 -12.74 12.51 -0.82
C SER A 220 -12.74 14.04 -0.93
N LEU A 221 -13.91 14.62 -0.69
CA LEU A 221 -14.10 16.02 -0.36
C LEU A 221 -14.77 16.07 1.00
N VAL A 222 -14.13 16.70 1.99
CA VAL A 222 -14.56 16.64 3.38
C VAL A 222 -14.81 18.02 3.97
N GLN A 223 -15.90 18.14 4.72
CA GLN A 223 -16.23 19.30 5.54
C GLN A 223 -16.12 18.93 7.01
N TYR A 224 -15.14 19.47 7.70
CA TYR A 224 -14.99 19.32 9.15
C TYR A 224 -15.99 20.17 9.93
N SER A 225 -16.39 19.73 11.11
CA SER A 225 -17.36 20.43 11.98
C SER A 225 -16.86 21.78 12.49
N SER A 226 -15.54 21.93 12.61
CA SER A 226 -14.87 23.17 13.01
C SER A 226 -13.66 23.46 12.11
N PRO A 227 -13.15 24.69 12.06
CA PRO A 227 -11.91 25.00 11.39
C PRO A 227 -10.78 24.07 11.85
N MET A 228 -10.10 23.44 10.90
CA MET A 228 -9.03 22.50 11.18
C MET A 228 -7.69 23.22 11.21
N ASN A 229 -6.92 22.99 12.28
CA ASN A 229 -5.52 23.37 12.29
C ASN A 229 -4.70 22.27 11.61
N ASP A 230 -4.10 22.56 10.47
CA ASP A 230 -3.30 21.61 9.68
C ASP A 230 -2.06 21.09 10.42
N MET A 231 -1.66 21.76 11.52
CA MET A 231 -0.58 21.31 12.40
C MET A 231 -1.02 20.20 13.39
N LEU A 232 -2.32 19.95 13.54
CA LEU A 232 -2.84 18.85 14.35
C LEU A 232 -2.74 17.55 13.57
N GLY A 233 -2.21 16.52 14.15
CA GLY A 233 -1.94 15.21 13.57
C GLY A 233 -3.04 14.56 12.74
N MET A 234 -2.83 13.32 12.36
CA MET A 234 -3.78 12.51 11.60
C MET A 234 -5.05 12.23 12.40
N GLU A 235 -6.21 12.31 11.77
CA GLU A 235 -7.47 11.90 12.38
C GLU A 235 -7.52 10.38 12.55
N GLN A 236 -7.73 9.91 13.77
CA GLN A 236 -7.94 8.50 14.04
C GLN A 236 -9.41 8.15 13.79
N THR A 237 -9.72 7.65 12.61
CA THR A 237 -11.07 7.26 12.21
C THR A 237 -11.36 5.79 12.43
N TRP A 238 -10.32 4.96 12.52
CA TRP A 238 -10.43 3.53 12.84
C TRP A 238 -10.65 3.30 14.32
N ASP A 239 -11.31 2.21 14.64
CA ASP A 239 -11.53 1.82 16.02
C ASP A 239 -10.21 1.46 16.70
N PRO A 240 -9.94 1.99 17.91
CA PRO A 240 -8.87 1.48 18.72
C PRO A 240 -9.24 0.04 19.10
N SER A 241 -8.67 -0.94 18.40
CA SER A 241 -8.88 -2.33 18.78
C SER A 241 -8.34 -2.55 20.19
N ASP A 242 -8.89 -3.52 20.93
CA ASP A 242 -8.43 -3.94 22.27
C ASP A 242 -6.92 -4.28 22.31
N TRP A 243 -6.30 -4.47 21.14
CA TRP A 243 -4.90 -4.80 20.94
C TRP A 243 -3.98 -3.59 20.83
N ALA A 244 -4.50 -2.42 20.48
CA ALA A 244 -3.73 -1.22 20.33
C ALA A 244 -4.30 -0.14 21.24
N ARG A 245 -3.59 0.21 22.28
CA ARG A 245 -3.85 1.45 23.01
C ARG A 245 -3.80 2.60 22.03
N GLU A 246 -4.58 3.64 22.26
CA GLU A 246 -4.71 4.83 21.41
C GLU A 246 -3.36 5.38 20.89
N GLN A 247 -2.32 5.29 21.73
CA GLN A 247 -0.95 5.70 21.37
C GLN A 247 -0.17 4.66 20.55
N GLY A 248 -0.67 3.45 20.41
CA GLY A 248 0.02 2.36 19.72
C GLY A 248 0.29 2.63 18.24
N TYR A 249 -0.52 3.45 17.58
CA TYR A 249 -0.34 3.85 16.19
C TYR A 249 0.57 5.07 16.01
N ALA A 250 0.69 5.92 17.03
CA ALA A 250 1.46 7.15 16.93
C ALA A 250 2.97 6.91 16.70
N PHE A 251 3.49 5.73 17.05
CA PHE A 251 4.90 5.40 16.86
C PHE A 251 5.32 5.43 15.37
N SER A 252 4.39 5.14 14.45
CA SER A 252 4.66 5.10 13.00
C SER A 252 3.93 6.19 12.22
N LEU A 253 2.75 6.61 12.68
CA LEU A 253 1.89 7.55 11.97
C LEU A 253 2.07 9.01 12.39
N GLY A 254 2.74 9.24 13.52
CA GLY A 254 2.88 10.55 14.14
C GLY A 254 1.68 10.88 15.05
N PRO A 255 1.53 12.16 15.48
CA PRO A 255 0.45 12.54 16.36
C PRO A 255 -0.92 12.21 15.78
N LEU A 256 -1.80 11.65 16.61
CA LEU A 256 -3.18 11.36 16.27
C LEU A 256 -4.10 12.38 16.94
N ARG A 257 -5.22 12.68 16.29
CA ARG A 257 -6.32 13.48 16.83
C ARG A 257 -7.61 12.68 16.82
N PRO A 258 -8.57 12.99 17.71
CA PRO A 258 -9.86 12.33 17.75
C PRO A 258 -10.62 12.48 16.43
N LYS A 259 -11.47 11.48 16.13
CA LYS A 259 -12.40 11.52 15.02
C LYS A 259 -13.38 12.68 15.16
N ASP A 260 -13.64 13.38 14.06
CA ASP A 260 -14.72 14.36 13.97
C ASP A 260 -16.02 13.66 13.57
N GLU A 261 -16.83 13.27 14.57
CA GLU A 261 -18.08 12.55 14.35
C GLU A 261 -19.14 13.37 13.57
N LYS A 262 -18.92 14.66 13.42
CA LYS A 262 -19.86 15.56 12.70
C LYS A 262 -19.35 15.97 11.33
N LYS A 263 -18.18 15.46 10.90
CA LYS A 263 -17.67 15.76 9.57
C LYS A 263 -18.59 15.19 8.49
N VAL A 264 -18.70 15.90 7.38
CA VAL A 264 -19.42 15.46 6.20
C VAL A 264 -18.42 15.08 5.14
N SER A 265 -18.41 13.81 4.75
CA SER A 265 -17.48 13.30 3.76
C SER A 265 -18.21 12.92 2.47
N PHE A 266 -17.72 13.43 1.34
CA PHE A 266 -18.12 13.01 0.00
C PHE A 266 -17.01 12.09 -0.51
N ARG A 267 -17.34 10.82 -0.73
CA ARG A 267 -16.39 9.81 -1.22
C ARG A 267 -16.43 9.75 -2.73
N MET A 268 -15.25 9.60 -3.36
CA MET A 268 -15.20 9.40 -4.80
C MET A 268 -15.86 8.08 -5.18
N LYS A 269 -16.80 8.12 -6.12
CA LYS A 269 -17.51 6.95 -6.66
C LYS A 269 -17.10 6.64 -8.11
N SER A 270 -16.60 7.62 -8.83
CA SER A 270 -16.07 7.39 -10.17
C SER A 270 -15.06 8.44 -10.57
N ALA A 271 -14.15 8.05 -11.45
CA ALA A 271 -13.23 8.93 -12.14
C ALA A 271 -13.16 8.49 -13.61
N VAL A 272 -13.54 9.35 -14.54
CA VAL A 272 -13.59 9.05 -15.97
C VAL A 272 -12.72 10.06 -16.72
N LEU A 273 -11.79 9.53 -17.52
CA LEU A 273 -10.97 10.35 -18.40
C LEU A 273 -11.69 10.54 -19.74
N GLU A 274 -11.97 11.76 -20.12
CA GLU A 274 -12.64 12.17 -21.35
C GLU A 274 -11.71 13.10 -22.16
N GLY A 275 -10.87 12.50 -23.00
CA GLY A 275 -9.79 13.23 -23.66
C GLY A 275 -8.80 13.81 -22.67
N GLN A 276 -8.63 15.13 -22.63
CA GLN A 276 -7.75 15.84 -21.69
C GLN A 276 -8.48 16.28 -20.39
N ARG A 277 -9.70 15.80 -20.16
CA ARG A 277 -10.49 16.13 -18.98
C ARG A 277 -10.65 14.91 -18.10
N LEU A 278 -10.47 15.09 -16.79
CA LEU A 278 -10.83 14.09 -15.79
C LEU A 278 -12.10 14.57 -15.07
N ARG A 279 -13.12 13.74 -15.15
CA ARG A 279 -14.38 13.95 -14.44
C ARG A 279 -14.45 13.01 -13.23
N GLN A 280 -14.60 13.58 -12.05
CA GLN A 280 -14.69 12.83 -10.78
C GLN A 280 -16.04 13.12 -10.12
N ILE A 281 -16.71 12.06 -9.67
CA ILE A 281 -17.99 12.14 -8.96
C ILE A 281 -17.77 11.76 -7.50
N TYR A 282 -18.11 12.66 -6.59
CA TYR A 282 -18.06 12.50 -5.16
C TYR A 282 -19.46 12.46 -4.56
N VAL A 283 -19.76 11.47 -3.73
CA VAL A 283 -21.08 11.25 -3.17
C VAL A 283 -21.00 11.23 -1.64
N HIS A 284 -21.88 11.99 -1.01
CA HIS A 284 -22.19 11.87 0.41
C HIS A 284 -23.52 11.12 0.54
N GLU A 285 -23.48 9.99 1.23
CA GLU A 285 -24.64 9.16 1.58
C GLU A 285 -24.96 9.43 3.05
N PRO A 286 -25.96 10.29 3.36
CA PRO A 286 -26.36 10.55 4.74
C PRO A 286 -27.15 9.36 5.31
N ASP A 287 -27.15 9.18 6.62
CA ASP A 287 -27.95 8.15 7.30
C ASP A 287 -29.45 8.28 7.03
N SER A 288 -29.91 9.48 6.70
CA SER A 288 -31.30 9.78 6.31
C SER A 288 -31.33 10.87 5.26
N GLY A 289 -32.25 10.75 4.30
CA GLY A 289 -32.42 11.71 3.19
C GLY A 289 -31.79 11.23 1.89
N SER A 290 -31.76 12.13 0.89
CA SER A 290 -31.21 11.80 -0.43
C SER A 290 -29.70 12.01 -0.48
N PRO A 291 -28.97 11.19 -1.23
CA PRO A 291 -27.55 11.40 -1.50
C PRO A 291 -27.27 12.78 -2.08
N ARG A 292 -26.17 13.38 -1.69
CA ARG A 292 -25.65 14.63 -2.26
C ARG A 292 -24.47 14.32 -3.16
N ILE A 293 -24.43 14.93 -4.32
CA ILE A 293 -23.42 14.66 -5.36
C ILE A 293 -22.64 15.94 -5.64
N LEU A 294 -21.34 15.82 -5.72
CA LEU A 294 -20.42 16.85 -6.19
C LEU A 294 -19.63 16.31 -7.38
N GLU A 295 -19.50 17.15 -8.38
CA GLU A 295 -18.69 16.87 -9.55
C GLU A 295 -17.47 17.78 -9.56
N VAL A 296 -16.29 17.17 -9.78
CA VAL A 296 -15.03 17.87 -9.98
C VAL A 296 -14.54 17.57 -11.38
N VAL A 297 -14.34 18.61 -12.18
CA VAL A 297 -13.82 18.48 -13.53
C VAL A 297 -12.45 19.16 -13.60
N TRP A 298 -11.45 18.36 -13.94
CA TRP A 298 -10.11 18.84 -14.25
C TRP A 298 -9.99 19.03 -15.75
N SER A 299 -9.45 20.15 -16.16
CA SER A 299 -9.05 20.41 -17.55
C SER A 299 -7.61 20.84 -17.59
N VAL A 300 -6.81 20.24 -18.47
CA VAL A 300 -5.50 20.77 -18.81
C VAL A 300 -5.74 22.03 -19.63
N THR A 301 -5.30 23.17 -19.13
CA THR A 301 -5.21 24.39 -19.96
C THR A 301 -3.83 24.41 -20.59
N ASP A 302 -3.75 24.37 -21.90
CA ASP A 302 -2.52 24.67 -22.61
C ASP A 302 -2.13 26.13 -22.25
N GLU A 303 -1.13 26.32 -21.37
CA GLU A 303 -0.44 27.61 -21.21
C GLU A 303 0.78 27.65 -22.11
#